data_d71c3a4f14034fe30df10dd0f705f3e0
#
_entry.id   d71c3a4f14034fe30df10dd0f705f3e0
#
_cell.length_a   1.000
_cell.length_b   1.000
_cell.length_c   1.000
_cell.angle_alpha   90.00
_cell.angle_beta   90.00
_cell.angle_gamma   90.00
#
_symmetry.space_group_name_H-M   'P 1'
#
loop_
_entity.id
_entity.type
_entity.pdbx_description
1 polymer ?
#
loop_
_entity_poly.entity_id
_entity_poly.type
_entity_poly.pdbx_seq_one_letter_code
_entity_poly.pdbx_strand_id
1 'polypeptide(L)'
;MRTNWFETFFQGITLDLWRAFATPELTRMEVDFLESVFPKGARLLDTPCGNGRLTLELARRGFDTTGIDISKEFIHEAAQEGQKAGVKTAFEVGDMRALKWTEEFDGALCWGNSFGYFEYPDMMKFVAGVARALKTGGRLVVQGGIAAEAIIPQIKERETYQVNDITFTIENRYLAAESCLETKGTFTRDGKEEVRMFWHHIYTLAEIRRMLASHGLNTIDTFSSMDRAPFALGSEQLILLAQKL
;
A
#
# COMPACT_ATOMS: atom_id res chain seq x y z
N MET A 1 12.05 -16.27 12.25
CA MET A 1 11.05 -16.39 11.19
C MET A 1 10.64 -15.00 10.77
N ARG A 2 10.77 -14.65 9.49
CA ARG A 2 10.40 -13.34 8.91
C ARG A 2 8.89 -13.17 8.74
N THR A 3 8.12 -14.09 9.24
CA THR A 3 6.69 -14.23 8.98
C THR A 3 5.89 -13.18 9.75
N ASN A 4 5.08 -12.44 8.98
CA ASN A 4 4.02 -11.57 9.50
C ASN A 4 4.50 -10.39 10.38
N TRP A 5 5.68 -9.82 10.10
CA TRP A 5 6.19 -8.65 10.80
C TRP A 5 5.18 -7.49 10.86
N PHE A 6 4.36 -7.35 9.83
CA PHE A 6 3.33 -6.32 9.68
C PHE A 6 2.18 -6.45 10.70
N GLU A 7 1.98 -7.63 11.32
CA GLU A 7 0.94 -7.83 12.36
C GLU A 7 1.26 -7.06 13.65
N THR A 8 2.54 -6.82 13.92
CA THR A 8 3.00 -6.17 15.16
C THR A 8 3.80 -4.88 14.93
N PHE A 9 4.03 -4.53 13.66
CA PHE A 9 4.83 -3.37 13.30
C PHE A 9 4.12 -2.05 13.62
N PHE A 10 2.85 -1.94 13.28
CA PHE A 10 2.05 -0.72 13.43
C PHE A 10 1.49 -0.59 14.86
N GLN A 11 2.37 -0.32 15.83
CA GLN A 11 2.06 -0.14 17.24
C GLN A 11 2.98 0.91 17.86
N GLY A 12 2.56 1.59 18.94
CA GLY A 12 3.38 2.56 19.66
C GLY A 12 3.89 3.71 18.79
N ILE A 13 5.18 4.05 18.88
CA ILE A 13 5.80 5.18 18.15
C ILE A 13 5.72 4.96 16.62
N THR A 14 5.83 3.71 16.15
CA THR A 14 5.69 3.37 14.73
C THR A 14 4.32 3.74 14.18
N LEU A 15 3.25 3.45 14.92
CA LEU A 15 1.89 3.80 14.53
C LEU A 15 1.73 5.32 14.39
N ASP A 16 2.24 6.07 15.37
CA ASP A 16 2.18 7.55 15.37
C ASP A 16 2.99 8.15 14.21
N LEU A 17 4.14 7.56 13.88
CA LEU A 17 4.92 7.97 12.72
C LEU A 17 4.13 7.81 11.43
N TRP A 18 3.46 6.66 11.23
CA TRP A 18 2.65 6.42 10.02
C TRP A 18 1.46 7.38 9.90
N ARG A 19 0.83 7.75 11.03
CA ARG A 19 -0.19 8.81 11.05
C ARG A 19 0.38 10.17 10.62
N ALA A 20 1.61 10.47 11.03
CA ALA A 20 2.26 11.75 10.75
C ALA A 20 2.78 11.88 9.31
N PHE A 21 3.15 10.78 8.65
CA PHE A 21 3.61 10.79 7.26
C PHE A 21 2.53 11.24 6.27
N ALA A 22 1.28 10.94 6.54
CA ALA A 22 0.18 11.19 5.62
C ALA A 22 -0.50 12.54 5.89
N THR A 23 0.04 13.61 5.31
CA THR A 23 -0.62 14.93 5.42
C THR A 23 -1.94 14.99 4.65
N PRO A 24 -2.87 15.88 5.02
CA PRO A 24 -4.10 16.11 4.26
C PRO A 24 -3.84 16.52 2.81
N GLU A 25 -2.76 17.28 2.55
CA GLU A 25 -2.35 17.71 1.21
C GLU A 25 -1.95 16.52 0.36
N LEU A 26 -1.06 15.66 0.88
CA LEU A 26 -0.63 14.44 0.21
C LEU A 26 -1.84 13.54 -0.10
N THR A 27 -2.73 13.36 0.88
CA THR A 27 -3.95 12.55 0.71
C THR A 27 -4.83 13.09 -0.42
N ARG A 28 -5.01 14.42 -0.50
CA ARG A 28 -5.78 15.03 -1.61
C ARG A 28 -5.13 14.79 -2.96
N MET A 29 -3.82 15.01 -3.09
CA MET A 29 -3.09 14.77 -4.34
C MET A 29 -3.18 13.31 -4.81
N GLU A 30 -3.04 12.36 -3.89
CA GLU A 30 -3.18 10.93 -4.20
C GLU A 30 -4.59 10.58 -4.65
N VAL A 31 -5.61 11.14 -3.98
CA VAL A 31 -7.01 10.90 -4.37
C VAL A 31 -7.38 11.62 -5.67
N ASP A 32 -6.81 12.79 -6.00
CA ASP A 32 -6.95 13.44 -7.31
C ASP A 32 -6.48 12.50 -8.44
N PHE A 33 -5.34 11.84 -8.23
CA PHE A 33 -4.86 10.81 -9.17
C PHE A 33 -5.83 9.63 -9.26
N LEU A 34 -6.23 9.05 -8.13
CA LEU A 34 -7.13 7.89 -8.07
C LEU A 34 -8.50 8.21 -8.70
N GLU A 35 -9.06 9.39 -8.47
CA GLU A 35 -10.30 9.85 -9.10
C GLU A 35 -10.18 9.95 -10.63
N SER A 36 -8.98 10.27 -11.15
CA SER A 36 -8.73 10.28 -12.60
C SER A 36 -8.64 8.88 -13.22
N VAL A 37 -8.48 7.85 -12.39
CA VAL A 37 -8.33 6.44 -12.82
C VAL A 37 -9.65 5.68 -12.74
N PHE A 38 -10.42 5.89 -11.67
CA PHE A 38 -11.65 5.13 -11.43
C PHE A 38 -12.88 5.85 -11.96
N PRO A 39 -13.92 5.13 -12.45
CA PRO A 39 -15.19 5.73 -12.83
C PRO A 39 -15.87 6.41 -11.64
N LYS A 40 -16.56 7.54 -11.89
CA LYS A 40 -17.31 8.24 -10.83
C LYS A 40 -18.34 7.34 -10.17
N GLY A 41 -18.38 7.35 -8.84
CA GLY A 41 -19.28 6.54 -8.04
C GLY A 41 -18.94 5.05 -8.01
N ALA A 42 -17.78 4.65 -8.51
CA ALA A 42 -17.30 3.27 -8.50
C ALA A 42 -17.25 2.70 -7.06
N ARG A 43 -17.48 1.39 -6.95
CA ARG A 43 -17.23 0.65 -5.71
C ARG A 43 -15.77 0.23 -5.65
N LEU A 44 -15.05 0.71 -4.63
CA LEU A 44 -13.59 0.58 -4.52
C LEU A 44 -13.18 -0.23 -3.29
N LEU A 45 -12.17 -1.08 -3.46
CA LEU A 45 -11.49 -1.82 -2.39
C LEU A 45 -10.11 -1.21 -2.13
N ASP A 46 -9.88 -0.73 -0.91
CA ASP A 46 -8.58 -0.25 -0.43
C ASP A 46 -7.93 -1.34 0.44
N THR A 47 -6.78 -1.89 0.00
CA THR A 47 -6.17 -3.07 0.64
C THR A 47 -4.64 -3.09 0.52
N PRO A 48 -3.91 -2.96 1.66
CA PRO A 48 -4.39 -2.62 3.00
C PRO A 48 -4.68 -1.12 3.12
N CYS A 49 -5.73 -0.75 3.86
CA CYS A 49 -6.17 0.65 3.92
C CYS A 49 -5.50 1.48 5.04
N GLY A 50 -4.74 0.84 5.95
CA GLY A 50 -4.21 1.51 7.13
C GLY A 50 -5.32 2.18 7.95
N ASN A 51 -5.10 3.43 8.34
CA ASN A 51 -6.09 4.25 9.07
C ASN A 51 -7.22 4.81 8.18
N GLY A 52 -7.34 4.33 6.94
CA GLY A 52 -8.45 4.66 6.04
C GLY A 52 -8.39 6.04 5.39
N ARG A 53 -7.25 6.74 5.39
CA ARG A 53 -7.15 8.10 4.85
C ARG A 53 -7.59 8.23 3.39
N LEU A 54 -7.16 7.30 2.52
CA LEU A 54 -7.57 7.28 1.11
C LEU A 54 -9.01 6.82 0.97
N THR A 55 -9.40 5.75 1.67
CA THR A 55 -10.77 5.22 1.72
C THR A 55 -11.78 6.32 2.08
N LEU A 56 -11.50 7.10 3.13
CA LEU A 56 -12.36 8.18 3.62
C LEU A 56 -12.44 9.35 2.64
N GLU A 57 -11.31 9.76 2.07
CA GLU A 57 -11.30 10.87 1.12
C GLU A 57 -11.99 10.50 -0.19
N LEU A 58 -11.80 9.27 -0.71
CA LEU A 58 -12.55 8.74 -1.85
C LEU A 58 -14.05 8.72 -1.56
N ALA A 59 -14.47 8.29 -0.34
CA ALA A 59 -15.86 8.30 0.06
C ALA A 59 -16.47 9.73 0.10
N ARG A 60 -15.70 10.73 0.57
CA ARG A 60 -16.12 12.15 0.53
C ARG A 60 -16.33 12.66 -0.89
N ARG A 61 -15.63 12.08 -1.87
CA ARG A 61 -15.78 12.40 -3.30
C ARG A 61 -16.85 11.56 -4.02
N GLY A 62 -17.60 10.76 -3.26
CA GLY A 62 -18.79 10.05 -3.77
C GLY A 62 -18.53 8.64 -4.28
N PHE A 63 -17.37 8.04 -3.97
CA PHE A 63 -17.11 6.62 -4.21
C PHE A 63 -17.75 5.75 -3.11
N ASP A 64 -18.14 4.53 -3.45
CA ASP A 64 -18.57 3.50 -2.49
C ASP A 64 -17.32 2.70 -2.08
N THR A 65 -16.80 2.94 -0.88
CA THR A 65 -15.48 2.44 -0.49
C THR A 65 -15.54 1.37 0.58
N THR A 66 -14.68 0.36 0.44
CA THR A 66 -14.41 -0.65 1.46
C THR A 66 -12.91 -0.69 1.74
N GLY A 67 -12.52 -0.48 2.99
CA GLY A 67 -11.14 -0.62 3.44
C GLY A 67 -10.94 -1.91 4.25
N ILE A 68 -9.85 -2.63 3.99
CA ILE A 68 -9.43 -3.79 4.79
C ILE A 68 -8.00 -3.59 5.26
N ASP A 69 -7.75 -3.88 6.55
CA ASP A 69 -6.42 -3.86 7.14
C ASP A 69 -6.33 -4.90 8.26
N ILE A 70 -5.13 -5.42 8.52
CA ILE A 70 -4.89 -6.37 9.60
C ILE A 70 -4.87 -5.70 10.98
N SER A 71 -4.56 -4.40 11.04
CA SER A 71 -4.51 -3.61 12.26
C SER A 71 -5.92 -3.27 12.77
N LYS A 72 -6.30 -3.89 13.89
CA LYS A 72 -7.56 -3.58 14.57
C LYS A 72 -7.65 -2.12 15.00
N GLU A 73 -6.53 -1.53 15.40
CA GLU A 73 -6.45 -0.15 15.85
C GLU A 73 -6.75 0.82 14.70
N PHE A 74 -6.08 0.63 13.55
CA PHE A 74 -6.34 1.42 12.35
C PHE A 74 -7.80 1.31 11.88
N ILE A 75 -8.33 0.09 11.82
CA ILE A 75 -9.72 -0.11 11.38
C ILE A 75 -10.72 0.53 12.34
N HIS A 76 -10.46 0.46 13.66
CA HIS A 76 -11.32 1.13 14.63
C HIS A 76 -11.33 2.66 14.43
N GLU A 77 -10.16 3.27 14.26
CA GLU A 77 -10.02 4.70 13.97
C GLU A 77 -10.73 5.08 12.66
N ALA A 78 -10.46 4.35 11.58
CA ALA A 78 -11.05 4.58 10.28
C ALA A 78 -12.60 4.52 10.32
N ALA A 79 -13.15 3.53 11.03
CA ALA A 79 -14.59 3.38 11.18
C ALA A 79 -15.22 4.54 11.97
N GLN A 80 -14.58 5.00 13.05
CA GLN A 80 -15.03 6.16 13.81
C GLN A 80 -15.02 7.45 12.98
N GLU A 81 -13.95 7.69 12.22
CA GLU A 81 -13.85 8.86 11.34
C GLU A 81 -14.86 8.80 10.19
N GLY A 82 -15.11 7.63 9.61
CA GLY A 82 -16.16 7.43 8.59
C GLY A 82 -17.56 7.74 9.13
N GLN A 83 -17.88 7.28 10.34
CA GLN A 83 -19.14 7.58 11.00
C GLN A 83 -19.31 9.09 11.28
N LYS A 84 -18.27 9.75 11.81
CA LYS A 84 -18.28 11.20 12.07
C LYS A 84 -18.46 12.00 10.77
N ALA A 85 -17.83 11.57 9.69
CA ALA A 85 -17.92 12.23 8.39
C ALA A 85 -19.25 11.99 7.67
N GLY A 86 -20.05 10.99 8.09
CA GLY A 86 -21.31 10.64 7.46
C GLY A 86 -21.17 10.14 6.02
N VAL A 87 -20.02 9.52 5.67
CA VAL A 87 -19.73 9.05 4.33
C VAL A 87 -20.06 7.57 4.15
N LYS A 88 -20.36 7.16 2.91
CA LYS A 88 -20.64 5.76 2.58
C LYS A 88 -19.33 4.98 2.46
N THR A 89 -18.94 4.32 3.54
CA THR A 89 -17.72 3.50 3.61
C THR A 89 -17.90 2.33 4.56
N ALA A 90 -17.18 1.25 4.32
CA ALA A 90 -17.08 0.10 5.21
C ALA A 90 -15.61 -0.17 5.55
N PHE A 91 -15.36 -0.62 6.77
CA PHE A 91 -14.04 -1.02 7.22
C PHE A 91 -14.06 -2.41 7.85
N GLU A 92 -13.12 -3.26 7.48
CA GLU A 92 -13.02 -4.63 7.98
C GLU A 92 -11.60 -4.96 8.46
N VAL A 93 -11.49 -5.62 9.60
CA VAL A 93 -10.23 -6.23 10.03
C VAL A 93 -10.03 -7.51 9.23
N GLY A 94 -8.92 -7.61 8.50
CA GLY A 94 -8.63 -8.79 7.69
C GLY A 94 -7.26 -8.78 7.06
N ASP A 95 -6.84 -9.95 6.63
CA ASP A 95 -5.59 -10.16 5.91
C ASP A 95 -5.82 -9.99 4.40
N MET A 96 -5.04 -9.14 3.75
CA MET A 96 -5.13 -8.90 2.31
C MET A 96 -4.86 -10.17 1.47
N ARG A 97 -4.21 -11.21 2.03
CA ARG A 97 -4.03 -12.52 1.39
C ARG A 97 -5.31 -13.38 1.38
N ALA A 98 -6.32 -12.99 2.16
CA ALA A 98 -7.55 -13.78 2.36
C ALA A 98 -8.81 -12.97 2.03
N LEU A 99 -8.78 -12.18 0.95
CA LEU A 99 -9.93 -11.40 0.49
C LEU A 99 -11.11 -12.33 0.17
N LYS A 100 -12.31 -11.97 0.65
CA LYS A 100 -13.50 -12.85 0.56
C LYS A 100 -14.42 -12.54 -0.62
N TRP A 101 -14.30 -11.38 -1.24
CA TRP A 101 -15.20 -10.87 -2.27
C TRP A 101 -14.99 -11.52 -3.64
N THR A 102 -16.03 -11.55 -4.43
CA THR A 102 -16.04 -12.06 -5.80
C THR A 102 -16.85 -11.13 -6.69
N GLU A 103 -16.20 -10.50 -7.67
CA GLU A 103 -16.82 -9.60 -8.67
C GLU A 103 -17.71 -8.48 -8.07
N GLU A 104 -17.25 -7.88 -6.97
CA GLU A 104 -18.00 -6.84 -6.30
C GLU A 104 -17.49 -5.42 -6.57
N PHE A 105 -16.20 -5.28 -6.91
CA PHE A 105 -15.57 -3.97 -7.00
C PHE A 105 -15.27 -3.57 -8.45
N ASP A 106 -15.49 -2.28 -8.74
CA ASP A 106 -15.13 -1.66 -10.01
C ASP A 106 -13.64 -1.25 -10.02
N GLY A 107 -13.04 -1.13 -8.84
CA GLY A 107 -11.63 -0.84 -8.66
C GLY A 107 -11.06 -1.32 -7.34
N ALA A 108 -9.75 -1.52 -7.32
CA ALA A 108 -8.99 -1.81 -6.11
C ALA A 108 -7.69 -1.00 -6.09
N LEU A 109 -7.21 -0.67 -4.89
CA LEU A 109 -5.92 -0.02 -4.70
C LEU A 109 -5.09 -0.75 -3.65
N CYS A 110 -3.78 -0.84 -3.91
CA CYS A 110 -2.76 -1.29 -2.97
C CYS A 110 -1.69 -0.18 -2.93
N TRP A 111 -1.74 0.63 -1.89
CA TRP A 111 -0.98 1.88 -1.80
C TRP A 111 0.03 1.85 -0.65
N GLY A 112 1.09 2.66 -0.73
CA GLY A 112 2.02 2.87 0.38
C GLY A 112 3.01 1.72 0.62
N ASN A 113 3.60 1.14 -0.41
CA ASN A 113 4.63 0.09 -0.36
C ASN A 113 4.13 -1.32 0.03
N SER A 114 2.84 -1.52 0.24
CA SER A 114 2.32 -2.79 0.77
C SER A 114 2.44 -3.97 -0.19
N PHE A 115 2.59 -3.73 -1.50
CA PHE A 115 2.76 -4.78 -2.51
C PHE A 115 4.04 -5.63 -2.32
N GLY A 116 5.02 -5.19 -1.53
CA GLY A 116 6.23 -5.96 -1.24
C GLY A 116 6.26 -6.66 0.12
N TYR A 117 5.15 -6.71 0.85
CA TYR A 117 5.15 -7.30 2.20
C TYR A 117 5.35 -8.81 2.22
N PHE A 118 5.02 -9.51 1.14
CA PHE A 118 4.98 -10.96 1.10
C PHE A 118 6.01 -11.56 0.17
N GLU A 119 6.47 -12.77 0.53
CA GLU A 119 7.14 -13.67 -0.40
C GLU A 119 6.21 -14.07 -1.55
N TYR A 120 6.82 -14.52 -2.66
CA TYR A 120 6.10 -14.83 -3.90
C TYR A 120 4.83 -15.68 -3.71
N PRO A 121 4.82 -16.79 -2.94
CA PRO A 121 3.60 -17.60 -2.79
C PRO A 121 2.44 -16.85 -2.13
N ASP A 122 2.72 -16.02 -1.14
CA ASP A 122 1.71 -15.22 -0.44
C ASP A 122 1.31 -13.99 -1.23
N MET A 123 2.25 -13.41 -2.00
CA MET A 123 1.95 -12.34 -2.95
C MET A 123 0.97 -12.81 -4.01
N MET A 124 1.12 -14.06 -4.51
CA MET A 124 0.19 -14.67 -5.45
C MET A 124 -1.22 -14.88 -4.86
N LYS A 125 -1.34 -15.20 -3.55
CA LYS A 125 -2.66 -15.26 -2.87
C LYS A 125 -3.35 -13.88 -2.87
N PHE A 126 -2.60 -12.82 -2.59
CA PHE A 126 -3.11 -11.45 -2.67
C PHE A 126 -3.57 -11.09 -4.07
N VAL A 127 -2.74 -11.31 -5.09
CA VAL A 127 -3.07 -11.03 -6.50
C VAL A 127 -4.32 -11.79 -6.94
N ALA A 128 -4.41 -13.09 -6.62
CA ALA A 128 -5.58 -13.92 -6.90
C ALA A 128 -6.85 -13.39 -6.20
N GLY A 129 -6.71 -12.96 -4.93
CA GLY A 129 -7.80 -12.39 -4.15
C GLY A 129 -8.34 -11.08 -4.76
N VAL A 130 -7.45 -10.17 -5.16
CA VAL A 130 -7.83 -8.92 -5.83
C VAL A 130 -8.48 -9.18 -7.19
N ALA A 131 -7.87 -10.06 -8.01
CA ALA A 131 -8.42 -10.43 -9.31
C ALA A 131 -9.84 -11.02 -9.18
N ARG A 132 -10.08 -11.86 -8.16
CA ARG A 132 -11.42 -12.40 -7.87
C ARG A 132 -12.39 -11.30 -7.41
N ALA A 133 -11.95 -10.37 -6.56
CA ALA A 133 -12.78 -9.31 -6.00
C ALA A 133 -13.25 -8.29 -7.06
N LEU A 134 -12.42 -8.06 -8.09
CA LEU A 134 -12.73 -7.14 -9.17
C LEU A 134 -13.75 -7.74 -10.15
N LYS A 135 -14.66 -6.92 -10.64
CA LYS A 135 -15.51 -7.19 -11.80
C LYS A 135 -14.67 -7.25 -13.09
N THR A 136 -15.16 -7.90 -14.13
CA THR A 136 -14.60 -7.78 -15.49
C THR A 136 -14.56 -6.29 -15.89
N GLY A 137 -13.43 -5.83 -16.42
CA GLY A 137 -13.16 -4.43 -16.72
C GLY A 137 -12.74 -3.59 -15.51
N GLY A 138 -12.82 -4.14 -14.30
CA GLY A 138 -12.38 -3.48 -13.07
C GLY A 138 -10.88 -3.21 -13.06
N ARG A 139 -10.44 -2.15 -12.37
CA ARG A 139 -9.06 -1.68 -12.38
C ARG A 139 -8.37 -1.89 -11.03
N LEU A 140 -7.10 -2.26 -11.08
CA LEU A 140 -6.19 -2.29 -9.93
C LEU A 140 -5.14 -1.18 -10.08
N VAL A 141 -4.94 -0.40 -9.01
CA VAL A 141 -3.78 0.49 -8.89
C VAL A 141 -2.85 -0.04 -7.81
N VAL A 142 -1.57 -0.18 -8.14
CA VAL A 142 -0.49 -0.50 -7.17
C VAL A 142 0.46 0.68 -7.11
N GLN A 143 0.75 1.18 -5.90
CA GLN A 143 1.73 2.25 -5.71
C GLN A 143 2.74 1.86 -4.64
N GLY A 144 4.02 2.12 -4.92
CA GLY A 144 5.08 1.97 -3.94
C GLY A 144 6.47 2.19 -4.51
N GLY A 145 7.42 2.46 -3.62
CA GLY A 145 8.84 2.66 -3.96
C GLY A 145 9.68 1.38 -3.96
N ILE A 146 9.06 0.21 -3.84
CA ILE A 146 9.77 -1.08 -3.66
C ILE A 146 9.81 -1.97 -4.92
N ALA A 147 9.45 -1.46 -6.10
CA ALA A 147 9.82 -2.12 -7.35
C ALA A 147 11.36 -2.07 -7.52
N ALA A 148 11.95 -3.14 -8.05
CA ALA A 148 13.41 -3.27 -8.17
C ALA A 148 14.06 -2.07 -8.88
N GLU A 149 13.43 -1.61 -9.96
CA GLU A 149 13.89 -0.46 -10.75
C GLU A 149 13.86 0.87 -9.97
N ALA A 150 13.01 0.96 -8.94
CA ALA A 150 12.92 2.13 -8.07
C ALA A 150 13.89 2.01 -6.89
N ILE A 151 13.78 0.93 -6.10
CA ILE A 151 14.47 0.84 -4.81
C ILE A 151 15.97 0.54 -4.94
N ILE A 152 16.37 -0.40 -5.81
CA ILE A 152 17.78 -0.86 -5.87
C ILE A 152 18.77 0.27 -6.16
N PRO A 153 18.50 1.21 -7.08
CA PRO A 153 19.41 2.33 -7.33
C PRO A 153 19.53 3.31 -6.15
N GLN A 154 18.61 3.28 -5.19
CA GLN A 154 18.48 4.27 -4.11
C GLN A 154 18.75 3.69 -2.72
N ILE A 155 19.03 2.39 -2.59
CA ILE A 155 19.32 1.76 -1.29
C ILE A 155 20.54 2.44 -0.66
N LYS A 156 20.34 3.01 0.54
CA LYS A 156 21.42 3.45 1.42
C LYS A 156 21.46 2.53 2.64
N GLU A 157 22.67 2.23 3.11
CA GLU A 157 22.85 1.37 4.28
C GLU A 157 22.20 1.94 5.53
N ARG A 158 22.23 3.29 5.66
CA ARG A 158 21.64 3.98 6.80
C ARG A 158 21.09 5.34 6.40
N GLU A 159 19.89 5.66 6.88
CA GLU A 159 19.26 6.97 6.73
C GLU A 159 18.52 7.35 8.03
N THR A 160 18.46 8.65 8.30
CA THR A 160 17.72 9.18 9.46
C THR A 160 16.78 10.28 8.99
N TYR A 161 15.55 10.21 9.44
CA TYR A 161 14.48 11.16 9.15
C TYR A 161 13.94 11.77 10.44
N GLN A 162 13.45 13.00 10.35
CA GLN A 162 12.72 13.66 11.42
C GLN A 162 11.29 13.92 10.93
N VAL A 163 10.30 13.41 11.67
CA VAL A 163 8.88 13.62 11.40
C VAL A 163 8.22 14.09 12.68
N ASN A 164 7.86 15.37 12.74
CA ASN A 164 7.41 16.03 13.96
C ASN A 164 8.42 15.82 15.12
N ASP A 165 7.99 15.22 16.22
CA ASP A 165 8.80 14.90 17.42
C ASP A 165 9.44 13.49 17.36
N ILE A 166 9.26 12.75 16.25
CA ILE A 166 9.79 11.41 16.10
C ILE A 166 11.03 11.42 15.21
N THR A 167 12.16 10.91 15.72
CA THR A 167 13.33 10.56 14.91
C THR A 167 13.22 9.12 14.48
N PHE A 168 13.36 8.88 13.18
CA PHE A 168 13.29 7.55 12.58
C PHE A 168 14.58 7.24 11.83
N THR A 169 15.34 6.27 12.31
CA THR A 169 16.56 5.78 11.63
C THR A 169 16.29 4.40 11.06
N ILE A 170 16.64 4.21 9.78
CA ILE A 170 16.62 2.91 9.10
C ILE A 170 18.04 2.44 8.81
N GLU A 171 18.27 1.15 9.00
CA GLU A 171 19.48 0.43 8.63
C GLU A 171 19.09 -0.71 7.69
N ASN A 172 19.53 -0.62 6.43
CA ASN A 172 19.09 -1.48 5.35
C ASN A 172 20.14 -2.53 5.00
N ARG A 173 19.69 -3.75 4.72
CA ARG A 173 20.50 -4.84 4.17
C ARG A 173 19.75 -5.54 3.02
N TYR A 174 20.27 -5.45 1.81
CA TYR A 174 19.70 -6.19 0.68
C TYR A 174 20.19 -7.63 0.67
N LEU A 175 19.27 -8.56 0.69
CA LEU A 175 19.51 -10.01 0.68
C LEU A 175 19.34 -10.53 -0.75
N ALA A 176 20.39 -10.51 -1.52
CA ALA A 176 20.36 -10.77 -2.97
C ALA A 176 19.79 -12.15 -3.34
N ALA A 177 20.09 -13.19 -2.53
CA ALA A 177 19.58 -14.55 -2.78
C ALA A 177 18.04 -14.67 -2.62
N GLU A 178 17.41 -13.68 -1.97
CA GLU A 178 16.00 -13.69 -1.63
C GLU A 178 15.24 -12.53 -2.28
N SER A 179 15.94 -11.64 -2.99
CA SER A 179 15.40 -10.37 -3.51
C SER A 179 14.61 -9.63 -2.43
N CYS A 180 15.20 -9.50 -1.24
CA CYS A 180 14.53 -8.95 -0.08
C CYS A 180 15.35 -7.84 0.58
N LEU A 181 14.71 -6.72 0.89
CA LEU A 181 15.27 -5.66 1.70
C LEU A 181 14.88 -5.90 3.15
N GLU A 182 15.87 -6.23 3.98
CA GLU A 182 15.75 -6.30 5.44
C GLU A 182 16.06 -4.92 6.00
N THR A 183 15.16 -4.39 6.80
CA THR A 183 15.34 -3.06 7.41
C THR A 183 15.16 -3.16 8.92
N LYS A 184 16.14 -2.60 9.65
CA LYS A 184 16.02 -2.32 11.08
C LYS A 184 15.61 -0.86 11.24
N GLY A 185 14.42 -0.61 11.73
CA GLY A 185 13.91 0.72 12.08
C GLY A 185 14.09 1.00 13.55
N THR A 186 14.73 2.13 13.88
CA THR A 186 14.82 2.66 15.24
C THR A 186 14.01 3.95 15.32
N PHE A 187 13.01 3.97 16.18
CA PHE A 187 12.05 5.06 16.35
C PHE A 187 12.25 5.67 17.73
N THR A 188 12.54 6.96 17.79
CA THR A 188 12.83 7.66 19.06
C THR A 188 11.91 8.85 19.24
N ARG A 189 11.30 8.96 20.42
CA ARG A 189 10.48 10.10 20.86
C ARG A 189 10.61 10.30 22.38
N ASP A 190 10.89 11.51 22.83
CA ASP A 190 11.03 11.86 24.26
C ASP A 190 11.99 10.95 25.03
N GLY A 191 13.11 10.56 24.41
CA GLY A 191 14.10 9.64 25.00
C GLY A 191 13.67 8.18 25.09
N LYS A 192 12.49 7.82 24.61
CA LYS A 192 12.05 6.43 24.45
C LYS A 192 12.44 5.94 23.07
N GLU A 193 12.90 4.69 23.00
CA GLU A 193 13.30 4.04 21.76
C GLU A 193 12.48 2.77 21.54
N GLU A 194 12.00 2.57 20.31
CA GLU A 194 11.41 1.33 19.83
C GLU A 194 12.17 0.85 18.61
N VAL A 195 12.52 -0.44 18.59
CA VAL A 195 13.18 -1.08 17.45
C VAL A 195 12.22 -2.06 16.80
N ARG A 196 12.12 -1.99 15.48
CA ARG A 196 11.33 -2.91 14.65
C ARG A 196 12.17 -3.43 13.51
N MET A 197 12.00 -4.71 13.21
CA MET A 197 12.52 -5.32 11.99
C MET A 197 11.37 -5.47 11.00
N PHE A 198 11.62 -5.15 9.73
CA PHE A 198 10.66 -5.35 8.66
C PHE A 198 11.35 -5.72 7.35
N TRP A 199 10.60 -6.35 6.47
CA TRP A 199 11.13 -6.90 5.23
C TRP A 199 10.23 -6.53 4.07
N HIS A 200 10.86 -6.13 2.95
CA HIS A 200 10.16 -5.94 1.69
C HIS A 200 10.76 -6.86 0.64
N HIS A 201 9.93 -7.68 0.03
CA HIS A 201 10.30 -8.49 -1.13
C HIS A 201 10.30 -7.59 -2.37
N ILE A 202 11.43 -7.61 -3.08
CA ILE A 202 11.68 -6.73 -4.20
C ILE A 202 11.39 -7.49 -5.48
N TYR A 203 10.43 -6.99 -6.26
CA TYR A 203 10.05 -7.52 -7.56
C TYR A 203 10.36 -6.52 -8.65
N THR A 204 10.87 -7.01 -9.79
CA THR A 204 10.98 -6.18 -11.00
C THR A 204 9.58 -5.86 -11.55
N LEU A 205 9.44 -4.77 -12.29
CA LEU A 205 8.20 -4.46 -13.01
C LEU A 205 7.74 -5.64 -13.88
N ALA A 206 8.68 -6.33 -14.52
CA ALA A 206 8.38 -7.49 -15.35
C ALA A 206 7.81 -8.68 -14.56
N GLU A 207 8.28 -8.91 -13.32
CA GLU A 207 7.73 -9.93 -12.43
C GLU A 207 6.33 -9.54 -11.94
N ILE A 208 6.14 -8.29 -11.52
CA ILE A 208 4.83 -7.77 -11.11
C ILE A 208 3.81 -7.95 -12.25
N ARG A 209 4.17 -7.57 -13.47
CA ARG A 209 3.29 -7.75 -14.65
C ARG A 209 2.94 -9.22 -14.91
N ARG A 210 3.90 -10.15 -14.76
CA ARG A 210 3.62 -11.60 -14.90
C ARG A 210 2.71 -12.12 -13.80
N MET A 211 2.92 -11.70 -12.54
CA MET A 211 2.04 -12.06 -11.43
C MET A 211 0.60 -11.62 -11.69
N LEU A 212 0.40 -10.38 -12.10
CA LEU A 212 -0.91 -9.82 -12.42
C LEU A 212 -1.56 -10.55 -13.60
N ALA A 213 -0.82 -10.73 -14.69
CA ALA A 213 -1.31 -11.39 -15.91
C ALA A 213 -1.72 -12.85 -15.68
N SER A 214 -1.05 -13.58 -14.79
CA SER A 214 -1.40 -14.96 -14.44
C SER A 214 -2.78 -15.11 -13.77
N HIS A 215 -3.37 -14.00 -13.32
CA HIS A 215 -4.72 -13.93 -12.77
C HIS A 215 -5.67 -13.03 -13.58
N GLY A 216 -5.35 -12.78 -14.85
CA GLY A 216 -6.21 -12.01 -15.76
C GLY A 216 -6.19 -10.50 -15.53
N LEU A 217 -5.21 -9.98 -14.82
CA LEU A 217 -5.00 -8.54 -14.62
C LEU A 217 -3.92 -8.04 -15.60
N ASN A 218 -4.32 -7.41 -16.69
CA ASN A 218 -3.40 -6.87 -17.67
C ASN A 218 -2.93 -5.47 -17.27
N THR A 219 -1.62 -5.27 -17.18
CA THR A 219 -1.04 -3.94 -16.98
C THR A 219 -1.33 -3.08 -18.20
N ILE A 220 -1.98 -1.94 -17.99
CA ILE A 220 -2.34 -0.98 -19.04
C ILE A 220 -1.45 0.25 -19.02
N ASP A 221 -0.90 0.62 -17.84
CA ASP A 221 0.04 1.75 -17.75
C ASP A 221 0.97 1.65 -16.55
N THR A 222 2.10 2.41 -16.57
CA THR A 222 3.05 2.52 -15.46
C THR A 222 3.64 3.91 -15.39
N PHE A 223 3.63 4.52 -14.21
CA PHE A 223 4.10 5.88 -13.97
C PHE A 223 5.10 5.92 -12.81
N SER A 224 5.94 6.94 -12.80
CA SER A 224 6.86 7.26 -11.69
C SER A 224 6.30 8.33 -10.73
N SER A 225 5.22 9.02 -11.13
CA SER A 225 4.59 10.08 -10.35
C SER A 225 3.10 10.19 -10.64
N MET A 226 2.36 10.93 -9.80
CA MET A 226 0.95 11.23 -10.00
C MET A 226 0.70 12.15 -11.22
N ASP A 227 1.72 12.87 -11.71
CA ASP A 227 1.70 13.62 -12.96
C ASP A 227 1.87 12.73 -14.21
N ARG A 228 1.88 11.40 -14.00
CA ARG A 228 1.99 10.38 -15.06
C ARG A 228 3.32 10.43 -15.83
N ALA A 229 4.41 10.87 -15.20
CA ALA A 229 5.74 10.70 -15.77
C ALA A 229 6.04 9.20 -16.00
N PRO A 230 6.71 8.80 -17.11
CA PRO A 230 6.99 7.41 -17.39
C PRO A 230 7.84 6.75 -16.29
N PHE A 231 7.53 5.50 -15.93
CA PHE A 231 8.36 4.71 -15.02
C PHE A 231 9.61 4.19 -15.73
N ALA A 232 10.76 4.34 -15.09
CA ALA A 232 12.07 3.91 -15.59
C ALA A 232 13.00 3.49 -14.45
N LEU A 233 14.16 2.94 -14.79
CA LEU A 233 15.21 2.67 -13.81
C LEU A 233 15.65 3.97 -13.12
N GLY A 234 15.66 3.96 -11.77
CA GLY A 234 15.96 5.13 -10.94
C GLY A 234 14.77 6.02 -10.61
N SER A 235 13.55 5.68 -11.06
CA SER A 235 12.32 6.34 -10.59
C SER A 235 12.17 6.21 -9.08
N GLU A 236 11.59 7.19 -8.41
CA GLU A 236 11.40 7.16 -6.94
C GLU A 236 10.33 6.15 -6.53
N GLN A 237 9.34 5.90 -7.37
CA GLN A 237 8.24 4.98 -7.10
C GLN A 237 7.68 4.40 -8.40
N LEU A 238 6.92 3.33 -8.26
CA LEU A 238 6.06 2.75 -9.29
C LEU A 238 4.60 3.05 -8.95
N ILE A 239 3.85 3.58 -9.92
CA ILE A 239 2.40 3.57 -9.94
C ILE A 239 1.99 2.71 -11.13
N LEU A 240 1.43 1.54 -10.89
CA LEU A 240 1.01 0.59 -11.91
C LEU A 240 -0.50 0.54 -11.97
N LEU A 241 -1.05 0.66 -13.18
CA LEU A 241 -2.45 0.50 -13.48
C LEU A 241 -2.67 -0.80 -14.25
N ALA A 242 -3.53 -1.67 -13.75
CA ALA A 242 -3.94 -2.91 -14.41
C ALA A 242 -5.46 -3.00 -14.53
N GLN A 243 -5.94 -3.78 -15.49
CA GLN A 243 -7.36 -4.03 -15.72
C GLN A 243 -7.65 -5.53 -15.80
N LYS A 244 -8.73 -5.97 -15.16
CA LYS A 244 -9.24 -7.34 -15.26
C LYS A 244 -9.91 -7.54 -16.62
N LEU A 245 -9.52 -8.63 -17.31
CA LEU A 245 -10.12 -9.06 -18.58
C LEU A 245 -11.49 -9.70 -18.38
#